data_60015a1add7873cd118a73490884b113
#
_entry.id   60015a1add7873cd118a73490884b113
#
_cell.length_a   1.000
_cell.length_b   1.000
_cell.length_c   1.000
_cell.angle_alpha   90.00
_cell.angle_beta   90.00
_cell.angle_gamma   90.00
#
_symmetry.space_group_name_H-M   'P 1'
#
loop_
_entity.id
_entity.type
_entity.pdbx_description
1 polymer ?
#
loop_
_entity_poly.entity_id
_entity_poly.type
_entity_poly.pdbx_seq_one_letter_code
_entity_poly.pdbx_strand_id
1 'polypeptide(L)'
;MIRPLALLLALAQGGIASPAPTPSKYPFAVGETLTYSAKLGMLTLGSGTLQVAAIDSVRGVETFRLRFRLQGKTVFYSLDDVLESWVATDDFESHRFVQDFVENDKAKHRTFEIFPDSGFYREKGRDTTFSSPTSPLDDAAFFYFVRITPLEVGKKYVFDRYFRKEKNPVTVEVVKRERMELPDGSKVNCLVLHPVIQTKGMFSKRSDTRLWLTDDERRLPVQIRSKFPFGTITLRLKEMVVPTVAASDAGR
;
A
#
# COMPACT_ATOMS: atom_id res chain seq x y z
N MET A 1 -57.11 49.28 -19.98
CA MET A 1 -56.69 48.40 -18.87
C MET A 1 -56.02 47.18 -19.47
N ILE A 2 -54.67 47.18 -19.46
CA ILE A 2 -53.86 46.09 -20.06
C ILE A 2 -53.17 45.43 -18.88
N ARG A 3 -53.44 44.14 -18.66
CA ARG A 3 -52.77 43.30 -17.66
C ARG A 3 -51.51 42.68 -18.25
N PRO A 4 -50.34 42.74 -17.64
CA PRO A 4 -49.16 42.00 -18.10
C PRO A 4 -49.24 40.54 -17.65
N LEU A 5 -48.99 39.64 -18.57
CA LEU A 5 -48.84 38.18 -18.40
C LEU A 5 -47.40 37.93 -17.89
N ALA A 6 -47.25 37.48 -16.63
CA ALA A 6 -45.96 37.10 -16.12
C ALA A 6 -45.64 35.66 -16.53
N LEU A 7 -44.59 35.50 -17.32
CA LEU A 7 -44.03 34.21 -17.75
C LEU A 7 -43.08 33.71 -16.70
N LEU A 8 -43.47 32.66 -15.94
CA LEU A 8 -42.63 31.93 -14.98
C LEU A 8 -41.73 30.96 -15.73
N LEU A 9 -40.43 31.28 -15.80
CA LEU A 9 -39.41 30.39 -16.33
C LEU A 9 -39.00 29.43 -15.20
N ALA A 10 -39.42 28.16 -15.25
CA ALA A 10 -38.95 27.10 -14.35
C ALA A 10 -37.56 26.62 -14.82
N LEU A 11 -36.52 27.00 -14.08
CA LEU A 11 -35.17 26.44 -14.21
C LEU A 11 -35.15 25.03 -13.67
N ALA A 12 -35.14 24.04 -14.55
CA ALA A 12 -34.87 22.65 -14.19
C ALA A 12 -33.38 22.53 -13.82
N GLN A 13 -33.09 22.41 -12.53
CA GLN A 13 -31.75 22.03 -12.04
C GLN A 13 -31.58 20.54 -12.33
N GLY A 14 -30.91 20.24 -13.44
CA GLY A 14 -30.42 18.91 -13.72
C GLY A 14 -29.32 18.54 -12.74
N GLY A 15 -29.65 17.81 -11.68
CA GLY A 15 -28.66 17.20 -10.79
C GLY A 15 -27.81 16.24 -11.61
N ILE A 16 -26.52 16.54 -11.73
CA ILE A 16 -25.53 15.59 -12.28
C ILE A 16 -25.43 14.47 -11.25
N ALA A 17 -26.09 13.33 -11.51
CA ALA A 17 -25.92 12.13 -10.71
C ALA A 17 -24.45 11.73 -10.80
N SER A 18 -23.74 11.69 -9.65
CA SER A 18 -22.43 11.08 -9.59
C SER A 18 -22.53 9.65 -10.11
N PRO A 19 -21.62 9.20 -10.99
CA PRO A 19 -21.64 7.83 -11.46
C PRO A 19 -21.52 6.89 -10.25
N ALA A 20 -22.34 5.83 -10.23
CA ALA A 20 -22.27 4.80 -9.21
C ALA A 20 -20.85 4.21 -9.17
N PRO A 21 -20.28 3.95 -7.98
CA PRO A 21 -18.95 3.41 -7.88
C PRO A 21 -18.88 2.04 -8.58
N THR A 22 -17.96 1.91 -9.52
CA THR A 22 -17.70 0.64 -10.21
C THR A 22 -17.20 -0.39 -9.18
N PRO A 23 -17.70 -1.63 -9.22
CA PRO A 23 -17.22 -2.69 -8.33
C PRO A 23 -15.72 -2.85 -8.46
N SER A 24 -14.98 -2.73 -7.35
CA SER A 24 -13.52 -2.88 -7.37
C SER A 24 -13.15 -4.36 -7.25
N LYS A 25 -12.25 -4.81 -8.11
CA LYS A 25 -11.60 -6.13 -8.04
C LYS A 25 -10.76 -6.29 -6.75
N TYR A 26 -10.38 -5.19 -6.12
CA TYR A 26 -9.47 -5.13 -4.99
C TYR A 26 -10.16 -4.60 -3.74
N PRO A 27 -9.71 -5.01 -2.51
CA PRO A 27 -10.26 -4.52 -1.25
C PRO A 27 -9.80 -3.09 -0.89
N PHE A 28 -9.39 -2.33 -1.89
CA PHE A 28 -8.94 -0.93 -1.77
C PHE A 28 -9.31 -0.17 -3.06
N ALA A 29 -9.36 1.14 -2.95
CA ALA A 29 -9.65 2.04 -4.07
C ALA A 29 -8.84 3.32 -3.95
N VAL A 30 -8.78 4.09 -5.04
CA VAL A 30 -8.16 5.44 -5.05
C VAL A 30 -8.79 6.31 -3.95
N GLY A 31 -7.93 7.01 -3.21
CA GLY A 31 -8.32 7.82 -2.06
C GLY A 31 -8.19 7.09 -0.72
N GLU A 32 -8.02 5.75 -0.70
CA GLU A 32 -7.72 5.07 0.56
C GLU A 32 -6.44 5.65 1.17
N THR A 33 -6.53 6.05 2.44
CA THR A 33 -5.40 6.59 3.19
C THR A 33 -5.44 6.02 4.61
N LEU A 34 -4.38 5.32 4.99
CA LEU A 34 -4.21 4.73 6.31
C LEU A 34 -3.02 5.44 6.99
N THR A 35 -3.29 6.15 8.07
CA THR A 35 -2.28 6.91 8.83
C THR A 35 -1.93 6.20 10.12
N TYR A 36 -0.64 6.06 10.37
CA TYR A 36 -0.07 5.33 11.50
C TYR A 36 0.71 6.26 12.42
N SER A 37 0.63 6.03 13.73
CA SER A 37 1.61 6.53 14.68
C SER A 37 2.83 5.61 14.69
N ALA A 38 4.03 6.18 14.50
CA ALA A 38 5.30 5.46 14.54
C ALA A 38 5.92 5.58 15.95
N LYS A 39 6.12 4.45 16.61
CA LYS A 39 6.62 4.37 18.00
C LYS A 39 7.88 3.53 18.12
N LEU A 40 8.80 3.95 18.96
CA LEU A 40 9.93 3.15 19.47
C LEU A 40 9.68 2.90 20.95
N GLY A 41 9.25 1.68 21.31
CA GLY A 41 8.73 1.41 22.63
C GLY A 41 7.51 2.29 22.96
N MET A 42 7.60 3.13 24.00
CA MET A 42 6.53 4.06 24.40
C MET A 42 6.64 5.44 23.73
N LEU A 43 7.76 5.76 23.09
CA LEU A 43 8.01 7.07 22.48
C LEU A 43 7.40 7.13 21.08
N THR A 44 6.57 8.15 20.82
CA THR A 44 6.11 8.46 19.47
C THR A 44 7.21 9.25 18.77
N LEU A 45 7.75 8.69 17.67
CA LEU A 45 8.83 9.28 16.89
C LEU A 45 8.36 9.97 15.62
N GLY A 46 7.14 9.65 15.17
CA GLY A 46 6.65 10.15 13.89
C GLY A 46 5.37 9.47 13.43
N SER A 47 5.22 9.40 12.11
CA SER A 47 4.05 8.83 11.45
C SER A 47 4.42 8.00 10.23
N GLY A 48 3.54 7.08 9.87
CA GLY A 48 3.56 6.39 8.60
C GLY A 48 2.24 6.60 7.85
N THR A 49 2.26 6.52 6.52
CA THR A 49 1.04 6.58 5.71
C THR A 49 1.11 5.56 4.60
N LEU A 50 0.04 4.78 4.43
CA LEU A 50 -0.21 3.97 3.23
C LEU A 50 -1.34 4.63 2.45
N GLN A 51 -1.19 4.79 1.14
CA GLN A 51 -2.16 5.49 0.30
C GLN A 51 -2.27 4.85 -1.08
N VAL A 52 -3.51 4.72 -1.57
CA VAL A 52 -3.81 4.51 -2.99
C VAL A 52 -4.02 5.91 -3.59
N ALA A 53 -2.95 6.48 -4.14
CA ALA A 53 -2.90 7.91 -4.46
C ALA A 53 -3.67 8.28 -5.72
N ALA A 54 -3.60 7.45 -6.77
CA ALA A 54 -4.22 7.73 -8.07
C ALA A 54 -4.31 6.46 -8.93
N ILE A 55 -5.02 6.57 -10.05
CA ILE A 55 -4.79 5.78 -11.26
C ILE A 55 -3.91 6.61 -12.19
N ASP A 56 -2.81 6.02 -12.64
CA ASP A 56 -1.85 6.60 -13.56
C ASP A 56 -1.67 5.68 -14.78
N SER A 57 -0.87 6.12 -15.76
CA SER A 57 -0.44 5.25 -16.86
C SER A 57 1.08 5.17 -16.94
N VAL A 58 1.61 3.95 -17.02
CA VAL A 58 3.04 3.70 -17.24
C VAL A 58 3.21 2.93 -18.53
N ARG A 59 3.81 3.57 -19.54
CA ARG A 59 4.03 2.96 -20.87
C ARG A 59 2.74 2.40 -21.50
N GLY A 60 1.59 3.08 -21.31
CA GLY A 60 0.29 2.67 -21.83
C GLY A 60 -0.48 1.67 -20.97
N VAL A 61 0.12 1.16 -19.88
CA VAL A 61 -0.55 0.28 -18.91
C VAL A 61 -1.18 1.13 -17.82
N GLU A 62 -2.48 0.92 -17.54
CA GLU A 62 -3.18 1.53 -16.42
C GLU A 62 -2.67 0.96 -15.10
N THR A 63 -2.31 1.85 -14.16
CA THR A 63 -1.66 1.45 -12.91
C THR A 63 -2.25 2.19 -11.71
N PHE A 64 -2.39 1.50 -10.58
CA PHE A 64 -2.49 2.15 -9.28
C PHE A 64 -1.16 2.80 -8.92
N ARG A 65 -1.17 4.06 -8.47
CA ARG A 65 -0.06 4.66 -7.75
C ARG A 65 -0.22 4.43 -6.26
N LEU A 66 0.54 3.49 -5.73
CA LEU A 66 0.57 3.12 -4.33
C LEU A 66 1.73 3.85 -3.65
N ARG A 67 1.47 4.46 -2.48
CA ARG A 67 2.48 5.22 -1.75
C ARG A 67 2.57 4.72 -0.31
N PHE A 68 3.80 4.51 0.16
CA PHE A 68 4.13 4.39 1.57
C PHE A 68 5.08 5.52 1.95
N ARG A 69 4.77 6.26 3.01
CA ARG A 69 5.64 7.29 3.56
C ARG A 69 5.88 7.00 5.03
N LEU A 70 7.12 7.15 5.47
CA LEU A 70 7.53 7.05 6.86
C LEU A 70 8.29 8.29 7.25
N GLN A 71 7.79 9.03 8.24
CA GLN A 71 8.40 10.24 8.74
C GLN A 71 8.69 10.10 10.23
N GLY A 72 9.85 10.57 10.65
CA GLY A 72 10.22 10.57 12.05
C GLY A 72 11.28 11.61 12.35
N LYS A 73 11.25 12.15 13.57
CA LYS A 73 12.24 13.11 14.02
C LYS A 73 12.52 12.93 15.51
N THR A 74 13.81 12.92 15.83
CA THR A 74 14.34 13.01 17.20
C THR A 74 15.32 14.18 17.28
N VAL A 75 15.93 14.39 18.43
CA VAL A 75 16.97 15.44 18.59
C VAL A 75 18.17 15.21 17.68
N PHE A 76 18.51 13.94 17.39
CA PHE A 76 19.73 13.56 16.68
C PHE A 76 19.49 12.92 15.31
N TYR A 77 18.25 12.62 14.97
CA TYR A 77 17.93 11.88 13.76
C TYR A 77 16.57 12.28 13.19
N SER A 78 16.52 12.51 11.89
CA SER A 78 15.29 12.71 11.15
C SER A 78 15.27 11.81 9.92
N LEU A 79 14.07 11.31 9.59
CA LEU A 79 13.84 10.57 8.36
C LEU A 79 12.55 11.03 7.69
N ASP A 80 12.54 11.02 6.37
CA ASP A 80 11.36 11.17 5.54
C ASP A 80 11.53 10.27 4.31
N ASP A 81 11.04 9.05 4.44
CA ASP A 81 11.18 8.03 3.41
C ASP A 81 9.86 7.86 2.67
N VAL A 82 9.91 7.95 1.35
CA VAL A 82 8.78 7.71 0.46
C VAL A 82 9.10 6.58 -0.49
N LEU A 83 8.20 5.62 -0.56
CA LEU A 83 8.16 4.56 -1.56
C LEU A 83 6.92 4.75 -2.42
N GLU A 84 7.07 4.80 -3.73
CA GLU A 84 5.95 4.82 -4.67
C GLU A 84 6.05 3.68 -5.67
N SER A 85 4.95 2.98 -5.88
CA SER A 85 4.83 1.90 -6.83
C SER A 85 3.72 2.18 -7.82
N TRP A 86 3.96 1.91 -9.09
CA TRP A 86 2.96 1.87 -10.15
C TRP A 86 2.69 0.41 -10.50
N VAL A 87 1.55 -0.08 -10.05
CA VAL A 87 1.14 -1.48 -10.15
C VAL A 87 -0.04 -1.58 -11.10
N ALA A 88 0.06 -2.44 -12.11
CA ALA A 88 -1.02 -2.64 -13.07
C ALA A 88 -2.36 -3.00 -12.39
N THR A 89 -3.45 -2.43 -12.91
CA THR A 89 -4.79 -2.65 -12.35
C THR A 89 -5.35 -4.03 -12.69
N ASP A 90 -4.81 -4.71 -13.69
CA ASP A 90 -5.30 -6.01 -14.17
C ASP A 90 -4.72 -7.18 -13.40
N ASP A 91 -3.41 -7.28 -13.31
CA ASP A 91 -2.65 -8.47 -12.86
C ASP A 91 -1.83 -8.22 -11.59
N PHE A 92 -1.81 -6.98 -11.12
CA PHE A 92 -1.08 -6.55 -9.94
C PHE A 92 0.43 -6.75 -10.07
N GLU A 93 1.00 -6.28 -11.18
CA GLU A 93 2.44 -6.30 -11.47
C GLU A 93 3.05 -4.90 -11.38
N SER A 94 4.21 -4.78 -10.75
CA SER A 94 4.93 -3.50 -10.65
C SER A 94 5.58 -3.14 -11.98
N HIS A 95 5.25 -1.95 -12.51
CA HIS A 95 5.81 -1.38 -13.73
C HIS A 95 6.87 -0.30 -13.47
N ARG A 96 6.77 0.37 -12.31
CA ARG A 96 7.74 1.38 -11.85
C ARG A 96 7.76 1.41 -10.34
N PHE A 97 8.96 1.59 -9.78
CA PHE A 97 9.16 1.76 -8.35
C PHE A 97 10.10 2.91 -8.08
N VAL A 98 9.71 3.81 -7.18
CA VAL A 98 10.49 4.98 -6.78
C VAL A 98 10.78 4.92 -5.28
N GLN A 99 12.01 5.25 -4.93
CA GLN A 99 12.49 5.36 -3.56
C GLN A 99 13.08 6.76 -3.36
N ASP A 100 12.45 7.55 -2.49
CA ASP A 100 12.93 8.83 -2.02
C ASP A 100 13.21 8.72 -0.53
N PHE A 101 14.47 8.66 -0.17
CA PHE A 101 14.92 8.57 1.21
C PHE A 101 15.64 9.85 1.61
N VAL A 102 15.20 10.45 2.71
CA VAL A 102 15.86 11.60 3.33
C VAL A 102 16.17 11.25 4.78
N GLU A 103 17.44 11.02 5.07
CA GLU A 103 17.95 10.76 6.42
C GLU A 103 18.85 11.90 6.86
N ASN A 104 18.45 12.67 7.86
CA ASN A 104 19.05 13.95 8.22
C ASN A 104 19.16 14.85 6.96
N ASP A 105 20.37 15.24 6.58
CA ASP A 105 20.63 16.10 5.41
C ASP A 105 21.03 15.29 4.15
N LYS A 106 20.88 13.96 4.20
CA LYS A 106 21.25 13.08 3.08
C LYS A 106 20.01 12.61 2.34
N ALA A 107 19.88 13.06 1.10
CA ALA A 107 18.84 12.61 0.20
C ALA A 107 19.35 11.53 -0.76
N LYS A 108 18.54 10.52 -1.03
CA LYS A 108 18.79 9.48 -2.00
C LYS A 108 17.54 9.19 -2.79
N HIS A 109 17.57 9.49 -4.08
CA HIS A 109 16.49 9.19 -5.02
C HIS A 109 16.89 8.04 -5.93
N ARG A 110 15.97 7.07 -6.14
CA ARG A 110 16.14 5.98 -7.09
C ARG A 110 14.82 5.70 -7.78
N THR A 111 14.87 5.53 -9.09
CA THR A 111 13.72 5.09 -9.91
C THR A 111 14.09 3.79 -10.61
N PHE A 112 13.23 2.79 -10.45
CA PHE A 112 13.33 1.52 -11.16
C PHE A 112 12.20 1.42 -12.18
N GLU A 113 12.56 1.28 -13.46
CA GLU A 113 11.63 0.91 -14.53
C GLU A 113 11.64 -0.61 -14.64
N ILE A 114 10.46 -1.21 -14.48
CA ILE A 114 10.27 -2.66 -14.46
C ILE A 114 9.46 -3.04 -15.69
N PHE A 115 9.86 -4.08 -16.38
CA PHE A 115 9.28 -4.54 -17.64
C PHE A 115 8.84 -6.01 -17.47
N PRO A 116 7.63 -6.26 -16.94
CA PRO A 116 7.14 -7.61 -16.62
C PRO A 116 7.20 -8.52 -17.84
N ASP A 117 6.63 -8.11 -18.97
CA ASP A 117 6.57 -8.90 -20.23
C ASP A 117 7.94 -9.27 -20.76
N SER A 118 8.95 -8.45 -20.52
CA SER A 118 10.31 -8.64 -21.01
C SER A 118 11.23 -9.28 -19.96
N GLY A 119 10.78 -9.48 -18.73
CA GLY A 119 11.50 -10.15 -17.65
C GLY A 119 12.74 -9.42 -17.17
N PHE A 120 12.78 -8.09 -17.21
CA PHE A 120 13.91 -7.31 -16.72
C PHE A 120 13.47 -6.01 -16.02
N TYR A 121 14.40 -5.41 -15.27
CA TYR A 121 14.29 -4.04 -14.77
C TYR A 121 15.59 -3.26 -14.99
N ARG A 122 15.52 -1.93 -14.94
CA ARG A 122 16.67 -1.03 -14.94
C ARG A 122 16.48 0.10 -13.94
N GLU A 123 17.56 0.57 -13.37
CA GLU A 123 17.59 1.79 -12.57
C GLU A 123 17.78 3.00 -13.49
N LYS A 124 16.94 4.03 -13.37
CA LYS A 124 17.04 5.26 -14.17
C LYS A 124 18.43 5.89 -13.99
N GLY A 125 19.03 6.30 -15.10
CA GLY A 125 20.41 6.84 -15.09
C GLY A 125 21.51 5.77 -15.14
N ARG A 126 21.15 4.48 -15.32
CA ARG A 126 22.08 3.39 -15.56
C ARG A 126 21.71 2.65 -16.84
N ASP A 127 22.70 2.29 -17.65
CA ASP A 127 22.49 1.54 -18.90
C ASP A 127 22.33 0.03 -18.66
N THR A 128 22.63 -0.43 -17.44
CA THR A 128 22.58 -1.85 -17.10
C THR A 128 21.13 -2.31 -16.83
N THR A 129 20.74 -3.41 -17.46
CA THR A 129 19.50 -4.13 -17.18
C THR A 129 19.78 -5.34 -16.29
N PHE A 130 18.79 -5.71 -15.49
CA PHE A 130 18.85 -6.84 -14.57
C PHE A 130 17.62 -7.71 -14.76
N SER A 131 17.77 -9.02 -14.61
CA SER A 131 16.66 -9.97 -14.69
C SER A 131 15.62 -9.72 -13.62
N SER A 132 14.34 -9.75 -14.01
CA SER A 132 13.16 -9.68 -13.14
C SER A 132 12.33 -10.95 -13.30
N PRO A 133 11.61 -11.43 -12.28
CA PRO A 133 10.63 -12.49 -12.49
C PRO A 133 9.45 -11.99 -13.33
N THR A 134 8.66 -12.91 -13.85
CA THR A 134 7.29 -12.63 -14.29
C THR A 134 6.45 -12.24 -13.10
N SER A 135 5.48 -11.37 -13.28
CA SER A 135 4.61 -10.84 -12.19
C SER A 135 5.36 -10.16 -11.03
N PRO A 136 6.24 -9.20 -11.32
CA PRO A 136 7.10 -8.58 -10.31
C PRO A 136 6.33 -7.70 -9.33
N LEU A 137 6.84 -7.64 -8.10
CA LEU A 137 6.39 -6.74 -7.03
C LEU A 137 7.57 -5.99 -6.44
N ASP A 138 7.29 -4.84 -5.85
CA ASP A 138 8.24 -4.04 -5.07
C ASP A 138 7.81 -3.88 -3.61
N ASP A 139 8.57 -3.11 -2.82
CA ASP A 139 8.33 -2.95 -1.39
C ASP A 139 6.99 -2.25 -1.07
N ALA A 140 6.56 -1.26 -1.88
CA ALA A 140 5.29 -0.56 -1.65
C ALA A 140 4.09 -1.41 -2.12
N ALA A 141 4.21 -2.08 -3.26
CA ALA A 141 3.20 -3.00 -3.77
C ALA A 141 2.93 -4.16 -2.80
N PHE A 142 3.95 -4.61 -2.07
CA PHE A 142 3.83 -5.74 -1.14
C PHE A 142 2.77 -5.53 -0.05
N PHE A 143 2.60 -4.31 0.49
CA PHE A 143 1.57 -4.01 1.49
C PHE A 143 0.15 -4.25 0.99
N TYR A 144 -0.08 -4.08 -0.30
CA TYR A 144 -1.38 -4.29 -0.95
C TYR A 144 -1.52 -5.73 -1.47
N PHE A 145 -0.42 -6.33 -1.93
CA PHE A 145 -0.41 -7.72 -2.38
C PHE A 145 -0.86 -8.71 -1.30
N VAL A 146 -0.42 -8.54 -0.07
CA VAL A 146 -0.85 -9.41 1.03
C VAL A 146 -2.34 -9.26 1.38
N ARG A 147 -2.98 -8.16 0.99
CA ARG A 147 -4.43 -7.94 1.18
C ARG A 147 -5.29 -8.72 0.19
N ILE A 148 -4.76 -8.99 -1.00
CA ILE A 148 -5.45 -9.73 -2.07
C ILE A 148 -5.09 -11.22 -2.10
N THR A 149 -4.11 -11.62 -1.30
CA THR A 149 -3.67 -13.01 -1.23
C THR A 149 -4.62 -13.81 -0.32
N PRO A 150 -5.10 -15.02 -0.73
CA PRO A 150 -5.88 -15.88 0.13
C PRO A 150 -4.99 -16.49 1.23
N LEU A 151 -5.11 -15.95 2.44
CA LEU A 151 -4.26 -16.27 3.58
C LEU A 151 -5.00 -17.10 4.62
N GLU A 152 -4.39 -18.20 5.09
CA GLU A 152 -4.94 -19.10 6.11
C GLU A 152 -3.93 -19.28 7.25
N VAL A 153 -4.44 -19.28 8.49
CA VAL A 153 -3.60 -19.48 9.71
C VAL A 153 -2.85 -20.80 9.67
N GLY A 154 -1.58 -20.76 10.03
CA GLY A 154 -0.68 -21.92 10.05
C GLY A 154 -0.03 -22.22 8.69
N LYS A 155 -0.41 -21.54 7.63
CA LYS A 155 0.19 -21.72 6.31
C LYS A 155 1.34 -20.76 6.07
N LYS A 156 2.32 -21.24 5.29
CA LYS A 156 3.44 -20.47 4.76
C LYS A 156 3.35 -20.43 3.24
N TYR A 157 3.36 -19.23 2.71
CA TYR A 157 3.32 -18.95 1.28
C TYR A 157 4.70 -18.55 0.79
N VAL A 158 5.05 -18.94 -0.43
CA VAL A 158 6.35 -18.67 -1.06
C VAL A 158 6.08 -18.10 -2.44
N PHE A 159 6.68 -16.93 -2.72
CA PHE A 159 6.46 -16.18 -3.95
C PHE A 159 7.80 -15.78 -4.56
N ASP A 160 7.99 -16.04 -5.85
CA ASP A 160 9.14 -15.56 -6.63
C ASP A 160 8.78 -14.28 -7.37
N ARG A 161 8.23 -13.29 -6.63
CA ARG A 161 7.64 -12.09 -7.22
C ARG A 161 8.40 -10.78 -6.92
N TYR A 162 9.45 -10.78 -6.10
CA TYR A 162 10.20 -9.53 -5.89
C TYR A 162 10.96 -9.16 -7.16
N PHE A 163 10.82 -7.90 -7.64
CA PHE A 163 11.34 -7.47 -8.94
C PHE A 163 12.84 -7.70 -9.11
N ARG A 164 13.61 -7.69 -8.03
CA ARG A 164 15.01 -8.12 -8.02
C ARG A 164 15.08 -9.62 -7.82
N LYS A 165 15.30 -10.34 -8.89
CA LYS A 165 15.25 -11.80 -8.88
C LYS A 165 16.11 -12.45 -7.80
N GLU A 166 17.28 -11.87 -7.52
CA GLU A 166 18.22 -12.35 -6.50
C GLU A 166 17.75 -12.16 -5.05
N LYS A 167 16.60 -11.47 -4.83
CA LYS A 167 15.99 -11.24 -3.52
C LYS A 167 14.81 -12.17 -3.23
N ASN A 168 14.54 -13.08 -4.14
CA ASN A 168 13.54 -14.11 -3.93
C ASN A 168 14.14 -15.33 -3.18
N PRO A 169 13.29 -16.20 -2.59
CA PRO A 169 11.85 -16.05 -2.51
C PRO A 169 11.40 -15.03 -1.46
N VAL A 170 10.25 -14.41 -1.72
CA VAL A 170 9.46 -13.74 -0.68
C VAL A 170 8.63 -14.77 0.05
N THR A 171 8.63 -14.75 1.37
CA THR A 171 7.80 -15.67 2.15
C THR A 171 6.83 -14.91 3.05
N VAL A 172 5.63 -15.45 3.22
CA VAL A 172 4.61 -14.94 4.14
C VAL A 172 4.08 -16.12 4.95
N GLU A 173 4.35 -16.13 6.24
CA GLU A 173 3.77 -17.09 7.17
C GLU A 173 2.60 -16.44 7.92
N VAL A 174 1.45 -17.11 7.98
CA VAL A 174 0.30 -16.67 8.77
C VAL A 174 0.39 -17.34 10.14
N VAL A 175 0.92 -16.62 11.13
CA VAL A 175 1.33 -17.18 12.42
C VAL A 175 0.13 -17.52 13.31
N LYS A 176 -0.86 -16.60 13.41
CA LYS A 176 -2.02 -16.72 14.29
C LYS A 176 -3.11 -15.72 13.95
N ARG A 177 -4.25 -15.83 14.65
CA ARG A 177 -5.23 -14.74 14.80
C ARG A 177 -5.00 -14.00 16.11
N GLU A 178 -5.24 -12.69 16.09
CA GLU A 178 -5.16 -11.84 17.28
C GLU A 178 -6.24 -10.76 17.22
N ARG A 179 -6.87 -10.47 18.35
CA ARG A 179 -7.89 -9.42 18.42
C ARG A 179 -7.22 -8.06 18.60
N MET A 180 -7.55 -7.11 17.74
CA MET A 180 -6.99 -5.77 17.73
C MET A 180 -8.11 -4.74 17.81
N GLU A 181 -7.79 -3.53 18.27
CA GLU A 181 -8.71 -2.40 18.32
C GLU A 181 -8.42 -1.46 17.16
N LEU A 182 -9.45 -1.03 16.45
CA LEU A 182 -9.36 -0.01 15.39
C LEU A 182 -9.43 1.40 15.98
N PRO A 183 -9.11 2.45 15.19
CA PRO A 183 -9.14 3.84 15.67
C PRO A 183 -10.51 4.32 16.19
N ASP A 184 -11.60 3.73 15.71
CA ASP A 184 -12.97 3.99 16.14
C ASP A 184 -13.39 3.26 17.44
N GLY A 185 -12.46 2.52 18.05
CA GLY A 185 -12.68 1.71 19.26
C GLY A 185 -13.28 0.33 18.99
N SER A 186 -13.65 0.01 17.77
CA SER A 186 -14.17 -1.32 17.41
C SER A 186 -13.07 -2.38 17.52
N LYS A 187 -13.45 -3.60 17.93
CA LYS A 187 -12.51 -4.74 18.08
C LYS A 187 -12.71 -5.72 16.95
N VAL A 188 -11.64 -5.96 16.20
CA VAL A 188 -11.61 -6.85 15.03
C VAL A 188 -10.61 -7.98 15.21
N ASN A 189 -10.88 -9.12 14.58
CA ASN A 189 -9.88 -10.17 14.46
C ASN A 189 -8.91 -9.79 13.35
N CYS A 190 -7.62 -10.06 13.57
CA CYS A 190 -6.57 -9.85 12.62
C CYS A 190 -5.77 -11.13 12.39
N LEU A 191 -5.36 -11.37 11.16
CA LEU A 191 -4.30 -12.32 10.83
C LEU A 191 -2.95 -11.67 11.15
N VAL A 192 -2.10 -12.39 11.85
CA VAL A 192 -0.72 -11.97 12.12
C VAL A 192 0.21 -12.63 11.12
N LEU A 193 0.78 -11.84 10.25
CA LEU A 193 1.69 -12.30 9.20
C LEU A 193 3.15 -12.09 9.60
N HIS A 194 4.01 -13.01 9.18
CA HIS A 194 5.46 -12.87 9.22
C HIS A 194 6.00 -12.86 7.78
N PRO A 195 6.05 -11.69 7.14
CA PRO A 195 6.65 -11.54 5.82
C PRO A 195 8.19 -11.49 5.91
N VAL A 196 8.86 -12.12 4.96
CA VAL A 196 10.32 -12.03 4.78
C VAL A 196 10.64 -11.79 3.32
N ILE A 197 11.30 -10.67 3.05
CA ILE A 197 11.92 -10.34 1.76
C ILE A 197 13.43 -10.35 1.98
N GLN A 198 14.20 -10.92 1.07
CA GLN A 198 15.66 -11.01 1.21
C GLN A 198 16.36 -9.67 0.88
N THR A 199 15.90 -8.60 1.52
CA THR A 199 16.43 -7.24 1.42
C THR A 199 17.02 -6.78 2.76
N LYS A 200 17.51 -5.54 2.82
CA LYS A 200 17.94 -4.89 4.07
C LYS A 200 16.85 -4.04 4.73
N GLY A 201 15.66 -3.99 4.16
CA GLY A 201 14.57 -3.13 4.61
C GLY A 201 13.75 -3.72 5.77
N MET A 202 12.59 -3.12 5.99
CA MET A 202 11.62 -3.47 7.04
C MET A 202 11.25 -4.96 7.04
N PHE A 203 11.12 -5.57 5.87
CA PHE A 203 10.76 -6.99 5.71
C PHE A 203 11.96 -7.94 5.65
N SER A 204 13.16 -7.49 6.05
CA SER A 204 14.32 -8.39 6.10
C SER A 204 14.14 -9.49 7.15
N LYS A 205 14.79 -10.62 6.95
CA LYS A 205 14.78 -11.73 7.93
C LYS A 205 15.22 -11.27 9.33
N ARG A 206 16.14 -10.29 9.42
CA ARG A 206 16.65 -9.76 10.70
C ARG A 206 15.64 -8.86 11.41
N SER A 207 14.73 -8.23 10.67
CA SER A 207 13.74 -7.30 11.22
C SER A 207 12.59 -8.01 11.94
N ASP A 208 12.45 -9.33 11.80
CA ASP A 208 11.40 -10.15 12.43
C ASP A 208 10.02 -9.43 12.37
N THR A 209 9.69 -8.92 11.20
CA THR A 209 8.50 -8.08 11.03
C THR A 209 7.23 -8.87 11.24
N ARG A 210 6.28 -8.26 11.91
CA ARG A 210 4.90 -8.76 12.02
C ARG A 210 3.96 -7.70 11.45
N LEU A 211 3.00 -8.16 10.66
CA LEU A 211 1.95 -7.35 10.04
C LEU A 211 0.59 -7.92 10.49
N TRP A 212 -0.28 -7.06 11.04
CA TRP A 212 -1.65 -7.40 11.43
C TRP A 212 -2.59 -6.91 10.36
N LEU A 213 -3.26 -7.83 9.65
CA LEU A 213 -4.33 -7.52 8.71
C LEU A 213 -5.68 -7.89 9.32
N THR A 214 -6.70 -7.05 9.17
CA THR A 214 -8.07 -7.45 9.56
C THR A 214 -8.46 -8.74 8.84
N ASP A 215 -9.10 -9.65 9.58
CA ASP A 215 -9.60 -10.93 9.04
C ASP A 215 -11.03 -10.75 8.50
N ASP A 216 -11.20 -9.74 7.64
CA ASP A 216 -12.42 -9.38 6.93
C ASP A 216 -12.08 -9.09 5.45
N GLU A 217 -13.07 -8.75 4.64
CA GLU A 217 -12.90 -8.47 3.21
C GLU A 217 -11.99 -7.27 2.93
N ARG A 218 -11.90 -6.31 3.86
CA ARG A 218 -11.07 -5.11 3.70
C ARG A 218 -9.59 -5.39 3.84
N ARG A 219 -9.20 -6.42 4.62
CA ARG A 219 -7.80 -6.80 4.87
C ARG A 219 -6.93 -5.59 5.25
N LEU A 220 -7.44 -4.70 6.13
CA LEU A 220 -6.74 -3.47 6.52
C LEU A 220 -5.49 -3.78 7.34
N PRO A 221 -4.32 -3.22 7.00
CA PRO A 221 -3.12 -3.31 7.82
C PRO A 221 -3.27 -2.41 9.06
N VAL A 222 -3.55 -3.05 10.23
CA VAL A 222 -3.82 -2.36 11.50
C VAL A 222 -2.53 -2.03 12.25
N GLN A 223 -1.52 -2.88 12.12
CA GLN A 223 -0.23 -2.70 12.77
C GLN A 223 0.89 -3.34 11.99
N ILE A 224 2.05 -2.68 11.99
CA ILE A 224 3.32 -3.20 11.49
C ILE A 224 4.34 -3.05 12.62
N ARG A 225 5.03 -4.14 12.97
CA ARG A 225 6.06 -4.13 14.02
C ARG A 225 7.33 -4.78 13.51
N SER A 226 8.43 -4.05 13.53
CA SER A 226 9.73 -4.50 13.04
C SER A 226 10.81 -4.26 14.07
N LYS A 227 11.71 -5.23 14.24
CA LYS A 227 12.88 -5.12 15.12
C LYS A 227 14.07 -4.54 14.35
N PHE A 228 14.72 -3.57 14.94
CA PHE A 228 15.96 -2.98 14.46
C PHE A 228 17.03 -3.07 15.57
N PRO A 229 18.33 -2.88 15.26
CA PRO A 229 19.40 -2.92 16.28
C PRO A 229 19.19 -1.95 17.43
N PHE A 230 18.53 -0.80 17.18
CA PHE A 230 18.24 0.24 18.16
C PHE A 230 16.88 0.08 18.86
N GLY A 231 16.11 -0.96 18.55
CA GLY A 231 14.82 -1.25 19.18
C GLY A 231 13.72 -1.66 18.20
N THR A 232 12.51 -1.81 18.73
CA THR A 232 11.34 -2.21 17.94
C THR A 232 10.51 -1.00 17.54
N ILE A 233 10.38 -0.78 16.23
CA ILE A 233 9.49 0.21 15.65
C ILE A 233 8.11 -0.42 15.46
N THR A 234 7.08 0.26 15.94
CA THR A 234 5.67 -0.12 15.74
C THR A 234 4.93 1.01 15.04
N LEU A 235 4.38 0.71 13.88
CA LEU A 235 3.39 1.53 13.19
C LEU A 235 2.01 1.03 13.60
N ARG A 236 1.24 1.84 14.31
CA ARG A 236 -0.13 1.53 14.75
C ARG A 236 -1.11 2.41 14.03
N LEU A 237 -2.12 1.83 13.39
CA LEU A 237 -3.18 2.56 12.68
C LEU A 237 -3.86 3.55 13.66
N LYS A 238 -3.91 4.81 13.27
CA LYS A 238 -4.46 5.93 14.03
C LYS A 238 -5.67 6.55 13.35
N GLU A 239 -5.62 6.67 12.03
CA GLU A 239 -6.67 7.27 11.23
C GLU A 239 -6.81 6.49 9.93
N MET A 240 -8.03 6.42 9.39
CA MET A 240 -8.28 5.78 8.10
C MET A 240 -9.34 6.54 7.32
N VAL A 241 -9.05 6.74 6.04
CA VAL A 241 -10.04 7.13 5.03
C VAL A 241 -10.15 5.95 4.08
N VAL A 242 -11.30 5.29 4.11
CA VAL A 242 -11.58 4.14 3.25
C VAL A 242 -12.74 4.52 2.35
N PRO A 243 -12.51 4.73 1.04
CA PRO A 243 -13.58 4.98 0.09
C PRO A 243 -14.58 3.83 0.10
N THR A 244 -15.86 4.16 -0.06
CA THR A 244 -16.90 3.13 -0.20
C THR A 244 -16.66 2.39 -1.53
N VAL A 245 -16.16 1.18 -1.46
CA VAL A 245 -16.10 0.26 -2.61
C VAL A 245 -17.45 -0.42 -2.67
N ALA A 246 -18.19 -0.27 -3.79
CA ALA A 246 -19.40 -1.04 -3.99
C ALA A 246 -19.03 -2.52 -4.00
N ALA A 247 -19.70 -3.33 -3.15
CA ALA A 247 -19.49 -4.76 -3.15
C ALA A 247 -19.78 -5.29 -4.56
N SER A 248 -18.85 -6.04 -5.15
CA SER A 248 -19.15 -6.81 -6.35
C SER A 248 -20.16 -7.89 -5.95
N ASP A 249 -21.33 -7.90 -6.58
CA ASP A 249 -22.23 -9.06 -6.52
C ASP A 249 -21.48 -10.26 -7.12
N ALA A 250 -20.65 -10.89 -6.29
CA ALA A 250 -20.04 -12.15 -6.62
C ALA A 250 -21.08 -13.24 -6.46
N GLY A 251 -21.78 -13.52 -7.56
CA GLY A 251 -22.37 -14.83 -7.88
C GLY A 251 -23.61 -15.24 -7.10
N ARG A 252 -24.73 -15.13 -7.76
CA ARG A 252 -25.76 -16.19 -7.70
C ARG A 252 -25.49 -17.26 -8.73
#